data_787b762ad875639bcdb1b2330506e07f
#
_entry.id   787b762ad875639bcdb1b2330506e07f
#
_cell.length_a   1.000
_cell.length_b   1.000
_cell.length_c   1.000
_cell.angle_alpha   90.00
_cell.angle_beta   90.00
_cell.angle_gamma   90.00
#
_symmetry.space_group_name_H-M   'P 1'
#
loop_
_entity.id
_entity.type
_entity.pdbx_description
1 polymer ?
#
loop_
_entity_poly.entity_id
_entity_poly.type
_entity_poly.pdbx_seq_one_letter_code
_entity_poly.pdbx_strand_id
1 'polypeptide(L)'
;MLKVSGLTKIFGGLRAVDNASLEVPQGRIVALIGPNGAGKTTLFACIAGFLPLNGGRVEFMGEDITGLPVHKIARRGMVRTFQITQPFAKLSVLENIAVGSHQQFAHRADALAHASGIARQVGMGHQLEQPASELTVAGRKRLELARTLATSPKLLLLDEVMAGLNPQEILEIIGIIRKIRDSGVTILLIEHVMHAVMSLSDHIHVLSYGKIIAEGKPQEVVSNRAVIEAYLGRGAAEQIAGNTHA
;
A
#
# COMPACT_ATOMS: atom_id res chain seq x y z
N MET A 1 10.88 11.18 -1.13
CA MET A 1 9.79 10.85 -2.07
C MET A 1 8.44 11.34 -1.53
N LEU A 2 7.95 10.81 -0.42
CA LEU A 2 6.75 11.27 0.29
C LEU A 2 7.13 11.75 1.69
N LYS A 3 6.58 12.90 2.11
CA LYS A 3 6.69 13.41 3.47
C LYS A 3 5.32 13.85 3.95
N VAL A 4 4.91 13.34 5.10
CA VAL A 4 3.66 13.67 5.78
C VAL A 4 4.04 14.32 7.10
N SER A 5 3.52 15.53 7.37
CA SER A 5 3.86 16.31 8.56
C SER A 5 2.59 16.69 9.29
N GLY A 6 2.43 16.20 10.53
CA GLY A 6 1.37 16.60 11.44
C GLY A 6 -0.06 16.30 10.94
N LEU A 7 -0.24 15.27 10.07
CA LEU A 7 -1.53 14.97 9.47
C LEU A 7 -2.58 14.67 10.54
N THR A 8 -3.69 15.39 10.46
CA THR A 8 -4.82 15.23 11.38
C THR A 8 -6.11 15.06 10.59
N LYS A 9 -6.91 14.07 10.97
CA LYS A 9 -8.24 13.82 10.43
C LYS A 9 -9.25 13.58 11.54
N ILE A 10 -10.33 14.33 11.49
CA ILE A 10 -11.41 14.30 12.49
C ILE A 10 -12.71 13.97 11.77
N PHE A 11 -13.51 13.07 12.34
CA PHE A 11 -14.87 12.74 11.94
C PHE A 11 -15.81 13.02 13.12
N GLY A 12 -16.62 14.07 13.02
CA GLY A 12 -17.42 14.51 14.17
C GLY A 12 -16.52 14.82 15.37
N GLY A 13 -16.68 14.08 16.48
CA GLY A 13 -15.83 14.20 17.68
C GLY A 13 -14.63 13.25 17.72
N LEU A 14 -14.51 12.32 16.77
CA LEU A 14 -13.46 11.29 16.75
C LEU A 14 -12.23 11.77 15.95
N ARG A 15 -11.06 11.84 16.58
CA ARG A 15 -9.78 12.00 15.91
C ARG A 15 -9.30 10.63 15.39
N ALA A 16 -9.58 10.35 14.11
CA ALA A 16 -9.15 9.10 13.47
C ALA A 16 -7.65 9.09 13.15
N VAL A 17 -7.05 10.27 12.89
CA VAL A 17 -5.61 10.50 12.79
C VAL A 17 -5.30 11.77 13.57
N ASP A 18 -4.28 11.73 14.42
CA ASP A 18 -3.92 12.80 15.34
C ASP A 18 -2.41 13.12 15.25
N ASN A 19 -2.09 14.17 14.50
CA ASN A 19 -0.73 14.70 14.33
C ASN A 19 0.28 13.64 13.84
N ALA A 20 -0.13 12.77 12.90
CA ALA A 20 0.73 11.72 12.36
C ALA A 20 1.74 12.29 11.36
N SER A 21 3.01 11.89 11.53
CA SER A 21 4.10 12.23 10.62
C SER A 21 4.80 10.96 10.17
N LEU A 22 5.15 10.89 8.89
CA LEU A 22 5.93 9.77 8.33
C LEU A 22 6.67 10.20 7.07
N GLU A 23 7.74 9.49 6.75
CA GLU A 23 8.51 9.69 5.53
C GLU A 23 8.67 8.38 4.76
N VAL A 24 8.61 8.49 3.42
CA VAL A 24 8.89 7.37 2.50
C VAL A 24 10.02 7.79 1.59
N PRO A 25 11.25 7.30 1.80
CA PRO A 25 12.38 7.57 0.91
C PRO A 25 12.15 6.94 -0.47
N GLN A 26 12.77 7.51 -1.50
CA GLN A 26 12.67 7.00 -2.86
C GLN A 26 13.29 5.61 -2.99
N GLY A 27 12.64 4.72 -3.76
CA GLY A 27 13.11 3.36 -4.03
C GLY A 27 13.03 2.41 -2.82
N ARG A 28 12.33 2.80 -1.75
CA ARG A 28 12.16 1.99 -0.54
C ARG A 28 10.76 1.43 -0.44
N ILE A 29 10.64 0.35 0.32
CA ILE A 29 9.38 -0.19 0.80
C ILE A 29 9.23 0.22 2.26
N VAL A 30 8.22 1.04 2.56
CA VAL A 30 7.87 1.45 3.93
C VAL A 30 6.53 0.83 4.28
N ALA A 31 6.42 0.24 5.47
CA ALA A 31 5.16 -0.29 5.97
C ALA A 31 4.52 0.66 6.99
N LEU A 32 3.19 0.72 6.96
CA LEU A 32 2.36 1.29 8.01
C LEU A 32 1.55 0.17 8.65
N ILE A 33 1.89 -0.19 9.88
CA ILE A 33 1.19 -1.23 10.63
C ILE A 33 0.47 -0.65 11.85
N GLY A 34 -0.32 -1.48 12.53
CA GLY A 34 -1.04 -1.09 13.74
C GLY A 34 -2.32 -1.91 13.91
N PRO A 35 -2.93 -1.90 15.10
CA PRO A 35 -4.18 -2.62 15.38
C PRO A 35 -5.32 -2.21 14.47
N ASN A 36 -6.40 -3.02 14.44
CA ASN A 36 -7.63 -2.63 13.76
C ASN A 36 -8.21 -1.38 14.41
N GLY A 37 -8.70 -0.45 13.58
CA GLY A 37 -9.20 0.85 14.06
C GLY A 37 -8.13 1.89 14.41
N ALA A 38 -6.83 1.59 14.22
CA ALA A 38 -5.74 2.53 14.51
C ALA A 38 -5.75 3.79 13.62
N GLY A 39 -6.48 3.81 12.48
CA GLY A 39 -6.54 4.93 11.56
C GLY A 39 -5.72 4.77 10.28
N LYS A 40 -5.14 3.59 10.01
CA LYS A 40 -4.26 3.32 8.85
C LYS A 40 -4.92 3.67 7.50
N THR A 41 -6.09 3.08 7.23
CA THR A 41 -6.83 3.32 5.98
C THR A 41 -7.27 4.79 5.84
N THR A 42 -7.59 5.45 6.96
CA THR A 42 -7.89 6.88 7.00
C THR A 42 -6.66 7.71 6.61
N LEU A 43 -5.50 7.40 7.19
CA LEU A 43 -4.25 8.08 6.87
C LEU A 43 -3.90 7.92 5.38
N PHE A 44 -4.01 6.71 4.81
CA PHE A 44 -3.84 6.47 3.37
C PHE A 44 -4.81 7.28 2.52
N ALA A 45 -6.09 7.29 2.90
CA ALA A 45 -7.11 8.03 2.17
C ALA A 45 -6.82 9.55 2.17
N CYS A 46 -6.30 10.07 3.29
CA CYS A 46 -5.87 11.46 3.38
C CYS A 46 -4.64 11.75 2.49
N ILE A 47 -3.60 10.90 2.55
CA ILE A 47 -2.38 11.04 1.72
C ILE A 47 -2.72 11.00 0.24
N ALA A 48 -3.60 10.09 -0.18
CA ALA A 48 -4.00 9.92 -1.57
C ALA A 48 -5.07 10.92 -2.06
N GLY A 49 -5.52 11.85 -1.20
CA GLY A 49 -6.48 12.89 -1.55
C GLY A 49 -7.95 12.43 -1.63
N PHE A 50 -8.27 11.22 -1.14
CA PHE A 50 -9.67 10.75 -1.03
C PHE A 50 -10.43 11.37 0.12
N LEU A 51 -9.73 11.82 1.17
CA LEU A 51 -10.31 12.50 2.31
C LEU A 51 -9.58 13.84 2.55
N PRO A 52 -10.31 14.93 2.78
CA PRO A 52 -9.70 16.20 3.15
C PRO A 52 -9.07 16.12 4.55
N LEU A 53 -7.95 16.80 4.74
CA LEU A 53 -7.28 16.93 6.03
C LEU A 53 -8.02 17.96 6.92
N ASN A 54 -7.88 17.81 8.24
CA ASN A 54 -8.21 18.85 9.21
C ASN A 54 -6.96 19.64 9.66
N GLY A 55 -5.78 19.12 9.41
CA GLY A 55 -4.50 19.75 9.70
C GLY A 55 -3.33 18.95 9.14
N GLY A 56 -2.16 19.57 9.10
CA GLY A 56 -0.96 18.97 8.59
C GLY A 56 -0.75 19.20 7.09
N ARG A 57 0.30 18.56 6.56
CA ARG A 57 0.77 18.73 5.20
C ARG A 57 1.24 17.42 4.59
N VAL A 58 1.03 17.26 3.28
CA VAL A 58 1.53 16.14 2.48
C VAL A 58 2.37 16.69 1.33
N GLU A 59 3.64 16.31 1.29
CA GLU A 59 4.57 16.65 0.22
C GLU A 59 4.94 15.41 -0.56
N PHE A 60 4.85 15.47 -1.87
CA PHE A 60 5.24 14.41 -2.80
C PHE A 60 6.25 14.93 -3.81
N MET A 61 7.45 14.31 -3.86
CA MET A 61 8.56 14.74 -4.71
C MET A 61 8.96 16.21 -4.52
N GLY A 62 8.86 16.72 -3.28
CA GLY A 62 9.15 18.12 -2.94
C GLY A 62 8.02 19.11 -3.23
N GLU A 63 6.93 18.68 -3.84
CA GLU A 63 5.75 19.52 -4.07
C GLU A 63 4.70 19.31 -2.99
N ASP A 64 4.05 20.38 -2.55
CA ASP A 64 2.88 20.32 -1.68
C ASP A 64 1.67 19.83 -2.47
N ILE A 65 1.14 18.68 -2.06
CA ILE A 65 -0.06 18.08 -2.66
C ILE A 65 -1.28 18.14 -1.72
N THR A 66 -1.16 18.84 -0.60
CA THR A 66 -2.22 18.94 0.41
C THR A 66 -3.51 19.46 -0.21
N GLY A 67 -4.60 18.73 -0.04
CA GLY A 67 -5.92 19.11 -0.56
C GLY A 67 -6.07 19.04 -2.09
N LEU A 68 -5.09 18.55 -2.81
CA LEU A 68 -5.25 18.31 -4.24
C LEU A 68 -6.24 17.16 -4.48
N PRO A 69 -7.07 17.23 -5.53
CA PRO A 69 -7.98 16.14 -5.86
C PRO A 69 -7.21 14.91 -6.38
N VAL A 70 -7.75 13.72 -6.12
CA VAL A 70 -7.14 12.39 -6.42
C VAL A 70 -6.54 12.31 -7.82
N HIS A 71 -7.27 12.75 -8.85
CA HIS A 71 -6.81 12.67 -10.24
C HIS A 71 -5.56 13.53 -10.52
N LYS A 72 -5.36 14.64 -9.79
CA LYS A 72 -4.15 15.47 -9.89
C LYS A 72 -2.96 14.80 -9.19
N ILE A 73 -3.22 14.13 -8.07
CA ILE A 73 -2.20 13.34 -7.34
C ILE A 73 -1.78 12.14 -8.18
N ALA A 74 -2.73 11.40 -8.75
CA ALA A 74 -2.46 10.26 -9.61
C ALA A 74 -1.62 10.63 -10.86
N ARG A 75 -1.91 11.77 -11.49
CA ARG A 75 -1.11 12.27 -12.63
C ARG A 75 0.33 12.64 -12.27
N ARG A 76 0.63 12.93 -11.00
CA ARG A 76 2.00 13.14 -10.50
C ARG A 76 2.75 11.82 -10.28
N GLY A 77 2.01 10.70 -10.31
CA GLY A 77 2.57 9.36 -10.16
C GLY A 77 2.41 8.74 -8.77
N MET A 78 1.51 9.26 -7.91
CA MET A 78 1.12 8.58 -6.68
C MET A 78 -0.22 7.88 -6.90
N VAL A 79 -0.22 6.55 -6.86
CA VAL A 79 -1.39 5.72 -7.13
C VAL A 79 -1.65 4.78 -5.95
N ARG A 80 -2.92 4.51 -5.65
CA ARG A 80 -3.36 3.62 -4.57
C ARG A 80 -4.12 2.43 -5.11
N THR A 81 -3.86 1.24 -4.57
CA THR A 81 -4.76 0.08 -4.69
C THR A 81 -5.97 0.25 -3.79
N PHE A 82 -7.07 -0.44 -4.11
CA PHE A 82 -8.26 -0.44 -3.28
C PHE A 82 -8.38 -1.77 -2.52
N GLN A 83 -8.86 -1.72 -1.30
CA GLN A 83 -9.07 -2.91 -0.46
C GLN A 83 -10.03 -3.91 -1.12
N ILE A 84 -11.05 -3.42 -1.84
CA ILE A 84 -11.99 -4.24 -2.60
C ILE A 84 -11.66 -4.10 -4.08
N THR A 85 -11.09 -5.15 -4.65
CA THR A 85 -10.76 -5.21 -6.08
C THR A 85 -12.02 -5.38 -6.90
N GLN A 86 -12.38 -4.36 -7.68
CA GLN A 86 -13.48 -4.41 -8.65
C GLN A 86 -12.91 -4.32 -10.07
N PRO A 87 -12.64 -5.46 -10.73
CA PRO A 87 -12.25 -5.45 -12.13
C PRO A 87 -13.45 -5.12 -13.03
N PHE A 88 -13.16 -4.66 -14.24
CA PHE A 88 -14.17 -4.61 -15.29
C PHE A 88 -14.49 -6.04 -15.72
N ALA A 89 -15.52 -6.62 -15.13
CA ALA A 89 -15.82 -8.07 -15.16
C ALA A 89 -15.95 -8.64 -16.58
N LYS A 90 -16.47 -7.84 -17.53
CA LYS A 90 -16.68 -8.24 -18.92
C LYS A 90 -15.45 -8.07 -19.82
N LEU A 91 -14.42 -7.36 -19.34
CA LEU A 91 -13.16 -7.18 -20.07
C LEU A 91 -12.20 -8.34 -19.73
N SER A 92 -11.33 -8.66 -20.68
CA SER A 92 -10.22 -9.58 -20.45
C SER A 92 -9.19 -8.99 -19.45
N VAL A 93 -8.29 -9.82 -18.96
CA VAL A 93 -7.15 -9.40 -18.13
C VAL A 93 -6.35 -8.31 -18.87
N LEU A 94 -6.03 -8.54 -20.14
CA LEU A 94 -5.28 -7.60 -20.96
C LEU A 94 -5.98 -6.25 -21.08
N GLU A 95 -7.27 -6.25 -21.39
CA GLU A 95 -8.07 -5.02 -21.53
C GLU A 95 -8.20 -4.28 -20.19
N ASN A 96 -8.39 -4.99 -19.08
CA ASN A 96 -8.40 -4.39 -17.74
C ASN A 96 -7.10 -3.61 -17.45
N ILE A 97 -5.95 -4.20 -17.78
CA ILE A 97 -4.64 -3.57 -17.57
C ILE A 97 -4.47 -2.39 -18.54
N ALA A 98 -4.90 -2.53 -19.79
CA ALA A 98 -4.80 -1.49 -20.80
C ALA A 98 -5.55 -0.19 -20.43
N VAL A 99 -6.62 -0.27 -19.62
CA VAL A 99 -7.29 0.92 -19.07
C VAL A 99 -6.29 1.83 -18.33
N GLY A 100 -5.40 1.24 -17.50
CA GLY A 100 -4.34 2.00 -16.83
C GLY A 100 -3.30 2.55 -17.81
N SER A 101 -2.95 1.78 -18.84
CA SER A 101 -1.97 2.18 -19.85
C SER A 101 -2.41 3.39 -20.69
N HIS A 102 -3.71 3.61 -20.86
CA HIS A 102 -4.24 4.76 -21.58
C HIS A 102 -3.93 6.12 -20.92
N GLN A 103 -3.44 6.12 -19.68
CA GLN A 103 -2.91 7.35 -19.08
C GLN A 103 -1.66 7.86 -19.82
N GLN A 104 -0.92 6.97 -20.49
CA GLN A 104 0.33 7.28 -21.19
C GLN A 104 0.24 7.09 -22.70
N PHE A 105 -0.56 6.12 -23.16
CA PHE A 105 -0.64 5.72 -24.55
C PHE A 105 -2.03 6.05 -25.12
N ALA A 106 -2.08 7.00 -26.07
CA ALA A 106 -3.33 7.39 -26.72
C ALA A 106 -3.84 6.30 -27.67
N HIS A 107 -2.93 5.58 -28.34
CA HIS A 107 -3.29 4.54 -29.31
C HIS A 107 -3.53 3.21 -28.60
N ARG A 108 -4.62 2.53 -28.96
CA ARG A 108 -5.03 1.26 -28.36
C ARG A 108 -3.98 0.17 -28.52
N ALA A 109 -3.30 0.11 -29.67
CA ALA A 109 -2.27 -0.91 -29.90
C ALA A 109 -1.09 -0.79 -28.92
N ASP A 110 -0.62 0.45 -28.67
CA ASP A 110 0.47 0.73 -27.75
C ASP A 110 0.07 0.45 -26.30
N ALA A 111 -1.16 0.83 -25.93
CA ALA A 111 -1.71 0.55 -24.61
C ALA A 111 -1.82 -0.96 -24.35
N LEU A 112 -2.26 -1.76 -25.31
CA LEU A 112 -2.32 -3.22 -25.22
C LEU A 112 -0.92 -3.86 -25.16
N ALA A 113 0.03 -3.38 -25.96
CA ALA A 113 1.41 -3.86 -25.94
C ALA A 113 2.06 -3.60 -24.55
N HIS A 114 1.90 -2.39 -24.02
CA HIS A 114 2.34 -2.04 -22.66
C HIS A 114 1.66 -2.91 -21.61
N ALA A 115 0.34 -3.07 -21.66
CA ALA A 115 -0.43 -3.90 -20.75
C ALA A 115 0.03 -5.37 -20.74
N SER A 116 0.37 -5.93 -21.92
CA SER A 116 0.93 -7.29 -22.03
C SER A 116 2.28 -7.42 -21.31
N GLY A 117 3.14 -6.40 -21.36
CA GLY A 117 4.40 -6.34 -20.60
C GLY A 117 4.15 -6.36 -19.09
N ILE A 118 3.23 -5.51 -18.62
CA ILE A 118 2.83 -5.45 -17.20
C ILE A 118 2.23 -6.78 -16.74
N ALA A 119 1.35 -7.41 -17.53
CA ALA A 119 0.76 -8.70 -17.20
C ALA A 119 1.84 -9.78 -16.95
N ARG A 120 2.89 -9.83 -17.79
CA ARG A 120 4.03 -10.73 -17.59
C ARG A 120 4.79 -10.42 -16.30
N GLN A 121 4.99 -9.14 -15.99
CA GLN A 121 5.70 -8.71 -14.77
C GLN A 121 5.00 -9.19 -13.49
N VAL A 122 3.66 -9.22 -13.47
CA VAL A 122 2.87 -9.72 -12.34
C VAL A 122 2.49 -11.20 -12.44
N GLY A 123 3.05 -11.94 -13.43
CA GLY A 123 2.82 -13.38 -13.59
C GLY A 123 1.48 -13.75 -14.22
N MET A 124 0.82 -12.83 -14.93
CA MET A 124 -0.48 -13.05 -15.61
C MET A 124 -0.36 -13.19 -17.13
N GLY A 125 0.85 -13.34 -17.67
CA GLY A 125 1.06 -13.41 -19.13
C GLY A 125 0.36 -14.57 -19.84
N HIS A 126 -0.01 -15.64 -19.13
CA HIS A 126 -0.75 -16.79 -19.65
C HIS A 126 -2.27 -16.64 -19.58
N GLN A 127 -2.80 -15.56 -18.99
CA GLN A 127 -4.22 -15.32 -18.75
C GLN A 127 -4.74 -14.08 -19.49
N LEU A 128 -4.03 -13.58 -20.50
CA LEU A 128 -4.32 -12.29 -21.15
C LEU A 128 -5.75 -12.17 -21.66
N GLU A 129 -6.26 -13.23 -22.29
CA GLU A 129 -7.60 -13.27 -22.90
C GLU A 129 -8.70 -13.73 -21.93
N GLN A 130 -8.33 -14.18 -20.71
CA GLN A 130 -9.29 -14.65 -19.73
C GLN A 130 -10.17 -13.48 -19.24
N PRO A 131 -11.50 -13.65 -19.18
CA PRO A 131 -12.40 -12.68 -18.56
C PRO A 131 -12.04 -12.44 -17.10
N ALA A 132 -12.01 -11.18 -16.67
CA ALA A 132 -11.65 -10.84 -15.30
C ALA A 132 -12.66 -11.39 -14.26
N SER A 133 -13.89 -11.67 -14.65
CA SER A 133 -14.92 -12.32 -13.83
C SER A 133 -14.53 -13.75 -13.37
N GLU A 134 -13.72 -14.45 -14.16
CA GLU A 134 -13.32 -15.84 -13.92
C GLU A 134 -12.05 -15.95 -13.04
N LEU A 135 -11.44 -14.84 -12.67
CA LEU A 135 -10.23 -14.83 -11.86
C LEU A 135 -10.52 -15.26 -10.41
N THR A 136 -9.61 -16.05 -9.86
CA THR A 136 -9.55 -16.36 -8.42
C THR A 136 -9.31 -15.08 -7.59
N VAL A 137 -9.39 -15.17 -6.26
CA VAL A 137 -9.07 -14.04 -5.37
C VAL A 137 -7.63 -13.56 -5.62
N ALA A 138 -6.65 -14.46 -5.68
CA ALA A 138 -5.27 -14.14 -5.98
C ALA A 138 -5.09 -13.51 -7.37
N GLY A 139 -5.78 -14.06 -8.38
CA GLY A 139 -5.78 -13.48 -9.73
C GLY A 139 -6.30 -12.05 -9.75
N ARG A 140 -7.40 -11.77 -9.04
CA ARG A 140 -7.93 -10.39 -8.91
C ARG A 140 -6.97 -9.45 -8.22
N LYS A 141 -6.28 -9.89 -7.16
CA LYS A 141 -5.24 -9.08 -6.49
C LYS A 141 -4.05 -8.77 -7.41
N ARG A 142 -3.60 -9.75 -8.20
CA ARG A 142 -2.56 -9.53 -9.22
C ARG A 142 -3.02 -8.56 -10.32
N LEU A 143 -4.28 -8.70 -10.77
CA LEU A 143 -4.86 -7.80 -11.77
C LEU A 143 -4.93 -6.36 -11.25
N GLU A 144 -5.27 -6.17 -9.98
CA GLU A 144 -5.28 -4.84 -9.35
C GLU A 144 -3.87 -4.22 -9.34
N LEU A 145 -2.85 -4.99 -8.91
CA LEU A 145 -1.46 -4.54 -9.00
C LEU A 145 -1.06 -4.20 -10.44
N ALA A 146 -1.44 -5.03 -11.41
CA ALA A 146 -1.16 -4.79 -12.81
C ALA A 146 -1.81 -3.50 -13.32
N ARG A 147 -3.08 -3.26 -12.99
CA ARG A 147 -3.80 -2.04 -13.38
C ARG A 147 -3.16 -0.77 -12.80
N THR A 148 -2.72 -0.82 -11.55
CA THR A 148 -2.02 0.31 -10.93
C THR A 148 -0.63 0.51 -11.53
N LEU A 149 0.12 -0.56 -11.80
CA LEU A 149 1.42 -0.50 -12.49
C LEU A 149 1.32 0.07 -13.90
N ALA A 150 0.26 -0.26 -14.63
CA ALA A 150 0.04 0.22 -15.98
C ALA A 150 -0.09 1.75 -16.07
N THR A 151 -0.34 2.44 -14.96
CA THR A 151 -0.28 3.90 -14.88
C THR A 151 1.13 4.45 -14.71
N SER A 152 2.17 3.59 -14.64
CA SER A 152 3.59 3.91 -14.38
C SER A 152 3.80 4.79 -13.13
N PRO A 153 3.39 4.30 -11.97
CA PRO A 153 3.48 5.06 -10.73
C PRO A 153 4.94 5.26 -10.30
N LYS A 154 5.20 6.39 -9.66
CA LYS A 154 6.46 6.66 -8.94
C LYS A 154 6.38 6.22 -7.47
N LEU A 155 5.18 6.33 -6.89
CA LEU A 155 4.83 5.86 -5.55
C LEU A 155 3.54 5.06 -5.60
N LEU A 156 3.60 3.83 -5.10
CA LEU A 156 2.47 2.93 -5.02
C LEU A 156 2.04 2.77 -3.56
N LEU A 157 0.79 3.10 -3.27
CA LEU A 157 0.16 2.90 -1.98
C LEU A 157 -0.62 1.57 -2.02
N LEU A 158 -0.12 0.54 -1.31
CA LEU A 158 -0.72 -0.79 -1.25
C LEU A 158 -1.54 -0.95 0.03
N ASP A 159 -2.83 -1.25 -0.11
CA ASP A 159 -3.75 -1.38 1.02
C ASP A 159 -4.27 -2.83 1.12
N GLU A 160 -3.69 -3.62 2.03
CA GLU A 160 -4.07 -5.00 2.35
C GLU A 160 -4.18 -5.92 1.12
N VAL A 161 -3.18 -5.86 0.24
CA VAL A 161 -3.19 -6.62 -1.01
C VAL A 161 -3.05 -8.13 -0.81
N MET A 162 -2.61 -8.57 0.37
CA MET A 162 -2.45 -9.98 0.74
C MET A 162 -3.63 -10.55 1.51
N ALA A 163 -4.64 -9.73 1.83
CA ALA A 163 -5.82 -10.20 2.57
C ALA A 163 -6.58 -11.29 1.80
N GLY A 164 -6.87 -12.41 2.49
CA GLY A 164 -7.62 -13.54 1.93
C GLY A 164 -6.81 -14.48 1.04
N LEU A 165 -5.48 -14.32 0.97
CA LEU A 165 -4.58 -15.21 0.24
C LEU A 165 -4.05 -16.32 1.14
N ASN A 166 -3.77 -17.49 0.54
CA ASN A 166 -3.06 -18.58 1.22
C ASN A 166 -1.55 -18.30 1.31
N PRO A 167 -0.77 -19.05 2.12
CA PRO A 167 0.66 -18.80 2.31
C PRO A 167 1.49 -18.81 1.03
N GLN A 168 1.18 -19.69 0.08
CA GLN A 168 1.89 -19.77 -1.20
C GLN A 168 1.61 -18.54 -2.07
N GLU A 169 0.35 -18.12 -2.15
CA GLU A 169 -0.06 -16.91 -2.89
C GLU A 169 0.57 -15.65 -2.30
N ILE A 170 0.71 -15.58 -0.95
CA ILE A 170 1.40 -14.48 -0.26
C ILE A 170 2.86 -14.41 -0.70
N LEU A 171 3.58 -15.55 -0.75
CA LEU A 171 4.97 -15.56 -1.20
C LEU A 171 5.12 -15.08 -2.66
N GLU A 172 4.17 -15.43 -3.52
CA GLU A 172 4.16 -14.96 -4.91
C GLU A 172 3.93 -13.44 -4.99
N ILE A 173 2.99 -12.88 -4.22
CA ILE A 173 2.75 -11.43 -4.14
C ILE A 173 3.98 -10.71 -3.58
N ILE A 174 4.64 -11.25 -2.55
CA ILE A 174 5.91 -10.72 -2.03
C ILE A 174 6.95 -10.62 -3.15
N GLY A 175 7.10 -11.68 -3.96
CA GLY A 175 8.01 -11.70 -5.11
C GLY A 175 7.66 -10.63 -6.15
N ILE A 176 6.37 -10.41 -6.42
CA ILE A 176 5.90 -9.37 -7.34
C ILE A 176 6.22 -7.97 -6.79
N ILE A 177 5.91 -7.71 -5.52
CA ILE A 177 6.17 -6.41 -4.87
C ILE A 177 7.66 -6.06 -4.89
N ARG A 178 8.55 -7.05 -4.64
CA ARG A 178 10.00 -6.83 -4.75
C ARG A 178 10.42 -6.43 -6.16
N LYS A 179 9.93 -7.13 -7.19
CA LYS A 179 10.21 -6.78 -8.60
C LYS A 179 9.72 -5.38 -8.94
N ILE A 180 8.56 -4.97 -8.43
CA ILE A 180 8.03 -3.62 -8.60
C ILE A 180 8.98 -2.59 -7.98
N ARG A 181 9.43 -2.79 -6.74
CA ARG A 181 10.41 -1.93 -6.10
C ARG A 181 11.72 -1.88 -6.89
N ASP A 182 12.22 -3.04 -7.34
CA ASP A 182 13.48 -3.16 -8.08
C ASP A 182 13.41 -2.48 -9.46
N SER A 183 12.21 -2.28 -10.02
CA SER A 183 12.00 -1.46 -11.22
C SER A 183 12.01 0.05 -10.94
N GLY A 184 12.27 0.48 -9.69
CA GLY A 184 12.39 1.89 -9.31
C GLY A 184 11.14 2.50 -8.66
N VAL A 185 10.05 1.74 -8.51
CA VAL A 185 8.82 2.21 -7.87
C VAL A 185 9.00 2.22 -6.35
N THR A 186 8.66 3.35 -5.72
CA THR A 186 8.61 3.48 -4.26
C THR A 186 7.28 2.89 -3.75
N ILE A 187 7.30 2.27 -2.57
CA ILE A 187 6.10 1.60 -2.04
C ILE A 187 5.85 2.02 -0.59
N LEU A 188 4.61 2.41 -0.31
CA LEU A 188 4.08 2.50 1.05
C LEU A 188 2.95 1.48 1.17
N LEU A 189 3.06 0.55 2.12
CA LEU A 189 2.10 -0.54 2.26
C LEU A 189 1.44 -0.57 3.63
N ILE A 190 0.14 -0.90 3.66
CA ILE A 190 -0.57 -1.35 4.86
C ILE A 190 -0.74 -2.85 4.74
N GLU A 191 -0.29 -3.61 5.74
CA GLU A 191 -0.45 -5.06 5.80
C GLU A 191 -0.63 -5.56 7.23
N HIS A 192 -1.30 -6.71 7.34
CA HIS A 192 -1.50 -7.43 8.60
C HIS A 192 -0.71 -8.74 8.66
N VAL A 193 -0.20 -9.19 7.52
CA VAL A 193 0.63 -10.40 7.42
C VAL A 193 2.05 -10.06 7.84
N MET A 194 2.37 -10.25 9.13
CA MET A 194 3.66 -9.84 9.71
C MET A 194 4.87 -10.42 8.99
N HIS A 195 4.80 -11.69 8.53
CA HIS A 195 5.87 -12.29 7.73
C HIS A 195 6.16 -11.48 6.45
N ALA A 196 5.12 -11.01 5.76
CA ALA A 196 5.27 -10.17 4.57
C ALA A 196 5.85 -8.80 4.92
N VAL A 197 5.35 -8.16 5.97
CA VAL A 197 5.87 -6.87 6.47
C VAL A 197 7.36 -6.98 6.78
N MET A 198 7.76 -7.98 7.56
CA MET A 198 9.15 -8.21 7.95
C MET A 198 10.08 -8.50 6.78
N SER A 199 9.58 -9.21 5.75
CA SER A 199 10.38 -9.61 4.59
C SER A 199 10.48 -8.55 3.49
N LEU A 200 9.54 -7.60 3.44
CA LEU A 200 9.47 -6.59 2.39
C LEU A 200 10.00 -5.23 2.83
N SER A 201 9.78 -4.84 4.10
CA SER A 201 9.92 -3.45 4.50
C SER A 201 11.36 -3.08 4.83
N ASP A 202 11.80 -1.94 4.33
CA ASP A 202 13.05 -1.30 4.74
C ASP A 202 12.86 -0.53 6.06
N HIS A 203 11.64 -0.01 6.28
CA HIS A 203 11.26 0.78 7.45
C HIS A 203 9.78 0.56 7.77
N ILE A 204 9.41 0.65 9.04
CA ILE A 204 8.04 0.46 9.53
C ILE A 204 7.64 1.65 10.39
N HIS A 205 6.44 2.19 10.16
CA HIS A 205 5.76 3.09 11.08
C HIS A 205 4.61 2.33 11.74
N VAL A 206 4.44 2.49 13.05
CA VAL A 206 3.37 1.85 13.82
C VAL A 206 2.36 2.90 14.25
N LEU A 207 1.13 2.76 13.76
CA LEU A 207 0.01 3.63 14.11
C LEU A 207 -0.86 2.98 15.19
N SER A 208 -1.18 3.71 16.23
CA SER A 208 -2.13 3.31 17.27
C SER A 208 -2.94 4.50 17.73
N TYR A 209 -4.28 4.35 17.77
CA TYR A 209 -5.20 5.45 18.13
C TYR A 209 -4.92 6.75 17.38
N GLY A 210 -4.65 6.66 16.08
CA GLY A 210 -4.39 7.81 15.21
C GLY A 210 -2.98 8.42 15.30
N LYS A 211 -2.09 7.93 16.17
CA LYS A 211 -0.74 8.45 16.39
C LYS A 211 0.33 7.46 15.97
N ILE A 212 1.44 7.94 15.43
CA ILE A 212 2.65 7.12 15.27
C ILE A 212 3.26 6.92 16.66
N ILE A 213 3.31 5.66 17.12
CA ILE A 213 3.81 5.28 18.45
C ILE A 213 5.24 4.72 18.40
N ALA A 214 5.68 4.25 17.24
CA ALA A 214 7.02 3.72 17.03
C ALA A 214 7.34 3.75 15.53
N GLU A 215 8.63 3.82 15.21
CA GLU A 215 9.15 3.67 13.86
C GLU A 215 10.56 3.10 13.92
N GLY A 216 11.01 2.47 12.83
CA GLY A 216 12.36 1.90 12.75
C GLY A 216 12.44 0.77 11.73
N LYS A 217 13.58 0.05 11.76
CA LYS A 217 13.74 -1.18 10.99
C LYS A 217 12.81 -2.27 11.51
N PRO A 218 12.44 -3.26 10.68
CA PRO A 218 11.53 -4.32 11.10
C PRO A 218 11.89 -4.98 12.43
N GLN A 219 13.17 -5.32 12.64
CA GLN A 219 13.65 -5.98 13.87
C GLN A 219 13.52 -5.07 15.11
N GLU A 220 13.74 -3.77 14.96
CA GLU A 220 13.64 -2.79 16.05
C GLU A 220 12.18 -2.61 16.49
N VAL A 221 11.27 -2.59 15.51
CA VAL A 221 9.83 -2.38 15.75
C VAL A 221 9.22 -3.59 16.47
N VAL A 222 9.58 -4.83 16.10
CA VAL A 222 9.04 -6.06 16.71
C VAL A 222 9.42 -6.18 18.19
N SER A 223 10.59 -5.69 18.59
CA SER A 223 11.07 -5.71 19.98
C SER A 223 10.62 -4.49 20.79
N ASN A 224 9.94 -3.53 20.17
CA ASN A 224 9.53 -2.30 20.85
C ASN A 224 8.35 -2.57 21.81
N ARG A 225 8.55 -2.23 23.10
CA ARG A 225 7.54 -2.43 24.16
C ARG A 225 6.19 -1.80 23.83
N ALA A 226 6.16 -0.56 23.34
CA ALA A 226 4.92 0.12 23.01
C ALA A 226 4.15 -0.58 21.86
N VAL A 227 4.88 -1.19 20.92
CA VAL A 227 4.30 -1.97 19.83
C VAL A 227 3.69 -3.25 20.36
N ILE A 228 4.43 -4.01 21.18
CA ILE A 228 3.94 -5.25 21.83
C ILE A 228 2.66 -4.97 22.62
N GLU A 229 2.66 -3.92 23.43
CA GLU A 229 1.49 -3.52 24.24
C GLU A 229 0.30 -3.05 23.38
N ALA A 230 0.54 -2.40 22.24
CA ALA A 230 -0.52 -1.99 21.32
C ALA A 230 -1.24 -3.17 20.66
N TYR A 231 -0.55 -4.28 20.42
CA TYR A 231 -1.12 -5.47 19.77
C TYR A 231 -1.68 -6.51 20.75
N LEU A 232 -0.99 -6.73 21.87
CA LEU A 232 -1.30 -7.80 22.84
C LEU A 232 -1.94 -7.30 24.15
N GLY A 233 -2.04 -5.98 24.32
CA GLY A 233 -2.56 -5.36 25.54
C GLY A 233 -1.48 -5.02 26.57
N ARG A 234 -1.87 -4.22 27.56
CA ARG A 234 -0.96 -3.77 28.63
C ARG A 234 -0.40 -4.94 29.43
N GLY A 235 0.91 -4.90 29.76
CA GLY A 235 1.61 -5.94 30.53
C GLY A 235 2.14 -7.10 29.68
N ALA A 236 1.75 -7.26 28.43
CA ALA A 236 2.22 -8.36 27.58
C ALA A 236 3.73 -8.32 27.33
N ALA A 237 4.31 -7.12 27.26
CA ALA A 237 5.76 -6.96 27.09
C ALA A 237 6.57 -7.52 28.26
N GLU A 238 6.08 -7.40 29.49
CA GLU A 238 6.73 -7.94 30.69
C GLU A 238 6.66 -9.46 30.74
N GLN A 239 5.55 -10.06 30.33
CA GLN A 239 5.38 -11.51 30.24
C GLN A 239 6.32 -12.14 29.21
N ILE A 240 6.50 -11.49 28.03
CA ILE A 240 7.42 -11.96 26.99
C ILE A 240 8.88 -11.86 27.47
N ALA A 241 9.27 -10.76 28.13
CA ALA A 241 10.62 -10.57 28.66
C ALA A 241 10.94 -11.58 29.79
N GLY A 242 9.96 -11.91 30.62
CA GLY A 242 10.12 -12.90 31.70
C GLY A 242 10.31 -14.34 31.22
N ASN A 243 9.69 -14.72 30.09
CA ASN A 243 9.80 -16.06 29.49
C ASN A 243 11.10 -16.29 28.70
N THR A 244 11.87 -15.24 28.40
CA THR A 244 13.14 -15.36 27.66
C THR A 244 14.32 -15.65 28.59
N HIS A 245 14.13 -15.63 29.91
CA HIS A 245 15.13 -15.87 30.92
C HIS A 245 14.86 -17.15 31.77
N ALA A 246 13.90 -17.98 31.39
CA ALA A 246 13.62 -19.29 31.95
C ALA A 246 13.99 -20.38 30.90
#